data_b67d280807234a595baaee99300b2293
#
_entry.id   b67d280807234a595baaee99300b2293
#
_cell.length_a   1.000
_cell.length_b   1.000
_cell.length_c   1.000
_cell.angle_alpha   90.00
_cell.angle_beta   90.00
_cell.angle_gamma   90.00
#
_symmetry.space_group_name_H-M   'P 1'
#
loop_
_entity.id
_entity.type
_entity.pdbx_description
1 polymer ?
#
loop_
_entity_poly.entity_id
_entity_poly.type
_entity_poly.pdbx_seq_one_letter_code
_entity_poly.pdbx_strand_id
1 'polypeptide(L)'
;PIGYKIRKNTLTLETKNNLKKNTTYCINLNNCIKDLNEGNILKELRVSFSTGDNFDSLSIQGVVFDAFTLDPKANVHVFLQDKSLNDSLCFKRKPKYATRTNSEGKFIISNLNDDDYKIFCIDGLDYEYHDGDLLGFYSSTINANDSNNIELLIYDPKFKEEALSDTIPADSLTQNETQIEINCEFKEDIILQLYSGKTMVKQSIFNEPPYILKNIKSQSYSLKIIIDENKNGNWDAGNYNEKRQPEKIYIYKEKIDVRDNWTFEIDCFID
;
A
#
# COMPACT_ATOMS: atom_id res chain seq x y z
N PRO A 1 24.72 9.70 -10.41
CA PRO A 1 25.04 8.29 -10.66
C PRO A 1 26.26 7.88 -9.83
N ILE A 2 26.18 6.75 -9.16
CA ILE A 2 27.27 6.15 -8.39
C ILE A 2 27.90 5.09 -9.31
N GLY A 3 29.21 5.20 -9.56
CA GLY A 3 29.98 4.14 -10.16
C GLY A 3 30.45 3.16 -9.10
N TYR A 4 30.70 1.91 -9.47
CA TYR A 4 31.29 0.94 -8.55
C TYR A 4 32.39 0.14 -9.23
N LYS A 5 33.35 -0.30 -8.42
CA LYS A 5 34.43 -1.22 -8.80
C LYS A 5 34.57 -2.29 -7.73
N ILE A 6 34.72 -3.53 -8.15
CA ILE A 6 35.00 -4.66 -7.25
C ILE A 6 36.39 -5.18 -7.54
N ARG A 7 37.23 -5.26 -6.50
CA ARG A 7 38.55 -5.90 -6.55
C ARG A 7 38.70 -6.83 -5.36
N LYS A 8 38.80 -8.14 -5.61
CA LYS A 8 38.82 -9.16 -4.56
C LYS A 8 37.62 -8.96 -3.58
N ASN A 9 37.88 -8.62 -2.34
CA ASN A 9 36.90 -8.44 -1.27
C ASN A 9 36.58 -6.95 -1.00
N THR A 10 36.93 -6.04 -1.94
CA THR A 10 36.73 -4.61 -1.77
C THR A 10 35.76 -4.08 -2.80
N LEU A 11 34.67 -3.48 -2.32
CA LEU A 11 33.73 -2.69 -3.11
C LEU A 11 34.11 -1.22 -2.97
N THR A 12 34.43 -0.57 -4.08
CA THR A 12 34.70 0.87 -4.14
C THR A 12 33.52 1.54 -4.83
N LEU A 13 32.95 2.56 -4.17
CA LEU A 13 31.88 3.38 -4.71
C LEU A 13 32.46 4.76 -5.09
N GLU A 14 32.18 5.22 -6.30
CA GLU A 14 32.66 6.50 -6.82
C GLU A 14 31.46 7.38 -7.22
N THR A 15 31.40 8.60 -6.69
CA THR A 15 30.39 9.58 -7.11
C THR A 15 30.91 10.34 -8.35
N LYS A 16 30.07 10.46 -9.39
CA LYS A 16 30.44 11.25 -10.59
C LYS A 16 30.35 12.75 -10.37
N ASN A 17 29.57 13.18 -9.36
CA ASN A 17 29.40 14.59 -9.03
C ASN A 17 30.03 14.88 -7.68
N ASN A 18 30.46 16.14 -7.50
CA ASN A 18 30.91 16.61 -6.18
C ASN A 18 29.80 16.51 -5.18
N LEU A 19 30.11 16.03 -3.99
CA LEU A 19 29.19 16.03 -2.86
C LEU A 19 28.89 17.46 -2.41
N LYS A 20 27.66 17.72 -2.00
CA LYS A 20 27.29 19.00 -1.41
C LYS A 20 27.95 19.13 -0.04
N LYS A 21 28.36 20.34 0.33
CA LYS A 21 28.88 20.64 1.67
C LYS A 21 27.74 20.57 2.72
N ASN A 22 28.09 20.29 3.96
CA ASN A 22 27.17 20.22 5.10
C ASN A 22 25.94 19.36 4.81
N THR A 23 26.17 18.15 4.29
CA THR A 23 25.09 17.25 3.87
C THR A 23 25.39 15.84 4.36
N THR A 24 24.42 15.22 4.99
CA THR A 24 24.48 13.80 5.36
C THR A 24 24.04 12.95 4.17
N TYR A 25 24.85 11.97 3.83
CA TYR A 25 24.62 11.00 2.78
C TYR A 25 24.40 9.63 3.39
N CYS A 26 23.44 8.89 2.85
CA CYS A 26 23.20 7.50 3.19
C CYS A 26 23.33 6.64 1.94
N ILE A 27 24.16 5.60 2.01
CA ILE A 27 24.28 4.58 0.98
C ILE A 27 23.59 3.32 1.50
N ASN A 28 22.52 2.93 0.85
CA ASN A 28 21.78 1.71 1.16
C ASN A 28 22.21 0.62 0.16
N LEU A 29 22.80 -0.46 0.68
CA LEU A 29 23.26 -1.62 -0.09
C LEU A 29 22.46 -2.88 0.21
N ASN A 30 21.25 -2.70 0.74
CA ASN A 30 20.36 -3.83 1.08
C ASN A 30 20.11 -4.69 -0.15
N ASN A 31 20.32 -5.99 -0.02
CA ASN A 31 20.15 -7.00 -1.07
C ASN A 31 20.98 -6.77 -2.34
N CYS A 32 21.92 -5.81 -2.35
CA CYS A 32 22.73 -5.48 -3.52
C CYS A 32 24.02 -6.30 -3.60
N ILE A 33 24.44 -6.92 -2.51
CA ILE A 33 25.70 -7.66 -2.40
C ILE A 33 25.38 -9.12 -2.15
N LYS A 34 25.98 -10.00 -2.96
CA LYS A 34 25.84 -11.44 -2.87
C LYS A 34 27.22 -12.08 -2.78
N ASP A 35 27.37 -13.05 -1.87
CA ASP A 35 28.57 -13.87 -1.83
C ASP A 35 28.69 -14.74 -3.09
N LEU A 36 29.93 -14.84 -3.61
CA LEU A 36 30.20 -15.57 -4.83
C LEU A 36 30.19 -17.09 -4.62
N ASN A 37 30.53 -17.58 -3.42
CA ASN A 37 30.68 -19.00 -3.15
C ASN A 37 29.39 -19.65 -2.66
N GLU A 38 28.80 -19.06 -1.61
CA GLU A 38 27.60 -19.62 -0.95
C GLU A 38 26.30 -19.00 -1.46
N GLY A 39 26.39 -17.91 -2.20
CA GLY A 39 25.22 -17.22 -2.75
C GLY A 39 24.40 -16.44 -1.72
N ASN A 40 24.92 -16.27 -0.51
CA ASN A 40 24.27 -15.53 0.56
C ASN A 40 24.13 -14.06 0.19
N ILE A 41 22.94 -13.50 0.41
CA ILE A 41 22.65 -12.10 0.13
C ILE A 41 22.83 -11.30 1.42
N LEU A 42 23.58 -10.20 1.34
CA LEU A 42 23.68 -9.23 2.43
C LEU A 42 22.36 -8.46 2.57
N LYS A 43 21.58 -8.83 3.58
CA LYS A 43 20.20 -8.34 3.75
C LYS A 43 20.14 -6.86 4.08
N GLU A 44 21.03 -6.39 4.97
CA GLU A 44 21.02 -5.01 5.43
C GLU A 44 22.44 -4.49 5.59
N LEU A 45 22.81 -3.54 4.73
CA LEU A 45 24.01 -2.72 4.91
C LEU A 45 23.67 -1.28 4.54
N ARG A 46 23.76 -0.43 5.55
CA ARG A 46 23.60 1.02 5.39
C ARG A 46 24.86 1.72 5.89
N VAL A 47 25.42 2.60 5.08
CA VAL A 47 26.58 3.41 5.42
C VAL A 47 26.18 4.88 5.32
N SER A 48 26.29 5.62 6.42
CA SER A 48 25.98 7.04 6.46
C SER A 48 27.25 7.83 6.79
N PHE A 49 27.43 8.98 6.14
CA PHE A 49 28.53 9.91 6.39
C PHE A 49 28.09 11.35 6.12
N SER A 50 28.71 12.31 6.79
CA SER A 50 28.46 13.74 6.58
C SER A 50 29.65 14.42 5.94
N THR A 51 29.40 15.42 5.11
CA THR A 51 30.41 16.32 4.51
C THR A 51 30.58 17.61 5.32
N GLY A 52 29.98 17.69 6.50
CA GLY A 52 30.07 18.79 7.45
C GLY A 52 30.16 18.27 8.89
N ASP A 53 30.11 19.19 9.86
CA ASP A 53 30.26 18.88 11.27
C ASP A 53 28.97 18.30 11.88
N ASN A 54 27.82 18.48 11.22
CA ASN A 54 26.54 17.98 11.67
C ASN A 54 26.18 16.68 10.97
N PHE A 55 25.48 15.81 11.70
CA PHE A 55 24.96 14.56 11.21
C PHE A 55 23.45 14.54 11.40
N ASP A 56 22.70 14.49 10.30
CA ASP A 56 21.26 14.41 10.35
C ASP A 56 20.83 13.02 10.88
N SER A 57 19.98 12.96 11.89
CA SER A 57 19.62 11.73 12.60
C SER A 57 18.13 11.39 12.56
N LEU A 58 17.30 12.28 12.03
CA LEU A 58 15.86 12.05 11.97
C LEU A 58 15.50 10.95 10.99
N SER A 59 14.36 10.32 11.20
CA SER A 59 13.87 9.26 10.33
C SER A 59 12.36 9.26 10.21
N ILE A 60 11.88 8.81 9.06
CA ILE A 60 10.47 8.53 8.78
C ILE A 60 10.34 7.03 8.51
N GLN A 61 9.35 6.38 9.12
CA GLN A 61 9.10 4.96 8.96
C GLN A 61 7.62 4.66 8.75
N GLY A 62 7.33 3.51 8.17
CA GLY A 62 5.95 3.10 7.94
C GLY A 62 5.83 1.78 7.21
N VAL A 63 4.64 1.52 6.68
CA VAL A 63 4.28 0.32 5.94
C VAL A 63 3.55 0.72 4.66
N VAL A 64 3.79 -0.02 3.58
CA VAL A 64 3.05 0.10 2.32
C VAL A 64 2.12 -1.10 2.18
N PHE A 65 0.84 -0.83 1.95
CA PHE A 65 -0.17 -1.85 1.68
C PHE A 65 -0.74 -1.68 0.26
N ASP A 66 -1.13 -2.78 -0.34
CA ASP A 66 -2.00 -2.74 -1.51
C ASP A 66 -3.36 -2.15 -1.12
N ALA A 67 -3.83 -1.17 -1.86
CA ALA A 67 -5.05 -0.45 -1.49
C ALA A 67 -6.31 -1.31 -1.57
N PHE A 68 -6.33 -2.32 -2.46
CA PHE A 68 -7.49 -3.16 -2.67
C PHE A 68 -7.49 -4.45 -1.83
N THR A 69 -6.31 -5.04 -1.59
CA THR A 69 -6.20 -6.29 -0.82
C THR A 69 -5.79 -6.10 0.63
N LEU A 70 -5.27 -4.93 0.97
CA LEU A 70 -4.62 -4.58 2.25
C LEU A 70 -3.43 -5.48 2.61
N ASP A 71 -2.88 -6.21 1.62
CA ASP A 71 -1.67 -6.99 1.82
C ASP A 71 -0.43 -6.08 1.85
N PRO A 72 0.55 -6.38 2.73
CA PRO A 72 1.81 -5.63 2.73
C PRO A 72 2.56 -5.80 1.40
N LYS A 73 3.05 -4.70 0.84
CA LYS A 73 3.79 -4.69 -0.44
C LYS A 73 5.30 -4.65 -0.23
N ALA A 74 5.97 -5.73 -0.61
CA ALA A 74 7.42 -5.84 -0.56
C ALA A 74 8.09 -5.21 -1.80
N ASN A 75 9.34 -4.76 -1.61
CA ASN A 75 10.21 -4.26 -2.68
C ASN A 75 9.72 -3.01 -3.44
N VAL A 76 8.78 -2.28 -2.86
CA VAL A 76 8.26 -1.01 -3.39
C VAL A 76 9.24 0.12 -3.08
N HIS A 77 9.47 1.01 -4.02
CA HIS A 77 10.22 2.24 -3.79
C HIS A 77 9.39 3.21 -2.95
N VAL A 78 9.93 3.65 -1.81
CA VAL A 78 9.37 4.73 -1.01
C VAL A 78 10.35 5.89 -1.02
N PHE A 79 9.85 7.11 -1.26
CA PHE A 79 10.72 8.26 -1.43
C PHE A 79 10.09 9.57 -0.96
N LEU A 80 10.98 10.53 -0.65
CA LEU A 80 10.62 11.86 -0.18
C LEU A 80 10.99 12.90 -1.22
N GLN A 81 10.09 13.86 -1.39
CA GLN A 81 10.32 15.09 -2.14
C GLN A 81 10.20 16.31 -1.21
N ASP A 82 10.88 17.38 -1.54
CA ASP A 82 10.74 18.63 -0.81
C ASP A 82 9.28 19.14 -0.90
N LYS A 83 8.73 19.68 0.20
CA LYS A 83 7.35 20.21 0.21
C LYS A 83 7.08 21.27 -0.84
N SER A 84 8.11 22.03 -1.21
CA SER A 84 8.05 23.09 -2.23
C SER A 84 8.02 22.59 -3.67
N LEU A 85 8.30 21.30 -3.91
CA LEU A 85 8.27 20.74 -5.25
C LEU A 85 6.86 20.73 -5.80
N ASN A 86 6.68 21.21 -7.05
CA ASN A 86 5.40 21.14 -7.72
C ASN A 86 4.92 19.68 -7.86
N ASP A 87 3.66 19.43 -7.57
CA ASP A 87 3.07 18.09 -7.57
C ASP A 87 3.24 17.35 -8.89
N SER A 88 3.13 18.04 -10.02
CA SER A 88 3.32 17.46 -11.35
C SER A 88 4.73 16.92 -11.62
N LEU A 89 5.69 17.24 -10.75
CA LEU A 89 7.09 16.84 -10.85
C LEU A 89 7.48 15.74 -9.85
N CYS A 90 6.62 15.41 -8.89
CA CYS A 90 6.96 14.49 -7.82
C CYS A 90 7.34 13.10 -8.32
N PHE A 91 6.68 12.61 -9.37
CA PHE A 91 6.98 11.34 -10.04
C PHE A 91 7.81 11.48 -11.32
N LYS A 92 8.44 12.65 -11.53
CA LYS A 92 9.28 12.93 -12.72
C LYS A 92 10.69 13.37 -12.36
N ARG A 93 10.93 13.63 -11.08
CA ARG A 93 12.23 14.07 -10.59
C ARG A 93 12.83 13.05 -9.64
N LYS A 94 14.12 12.88 -9.76
CA LYS A 94 14.90 12.06 -8.84
C LYS A 94 14.65 12.53 -7.39
N PRO A 95 14.27 11.64 -6.49
CA PRO A 95 13.95 11.99 -5.10
C PRO A 95 15.21 12.41 -4.32
N LYS A 96 14.99 13.17 -3.26
CA LYS A 96 16.04 13.59 -2.32
C LYS A 96 16.45 12.42 -1.42
N TYR A 97 15.48 11.66 -0.93
CA TYR A 97 15.67 10.48 -0.10
C TYR A 97 14.81 9.35 -0.64
N ALA A 98 15.32 8.14 -0.57
CA ALA A 98 14.58 6.95 -1.02
C ALA A 98 15.03 5.70 -0.29
N THR A 99 14.11 4.74 -0.19
CA THR A 99 14.35 3.40 0.33
C THR A 99 13.47 2.40 -0.43
N ARG A 100 13.51 1.12 -0.02
CA ARG A 100 12.58 0.10 -0.47
C ARG A 100 11.95 -0.60 0.72
N THR A 101 10.72 -1.05 0.54
CA THR A 101 10.04 -1.88 1.54
C THR A 101 10.68 -3.27 1.64
N ASN A 102 10.66 -3.82 2.85
CA ASN A 102 11.06 -5.21 3.11
C ASN A 102 9.91 -6.20 2.77
N SER A 103 10.10 -7.48 3.11
CA SER A 103 9.10 -8.55 2.89
C SER A 103 7.77 -8.34 3.63
N GLU A 104 7.74 -7.51 4.66
CA GLU A 104 6.57 -7.16 5.46
C GLU A 104 5.97 -5.81 5.04
N GLY A 105 6.38 -5.25 3.90
CA GLY A 105 5.93 -3.93 3.45
C GLY A 105 6.52 -2.75 4.25
N LYS A 106 7.35 -2.99 5.25
CA LYS A 106 7.92 -1.96 6.13
C LYS A 106 9.06 -1.22 5.46
N PHE A 107 9.16 0.07 5.73
CA PHE A 107 10.24 0.93 5.26
C PHE A 107 10.75 1.86 6.37
N ILE A 108 11.98 2.31 6.22
CA ILE A 108 12.58 3.39 7.01
C ILE A 108 13.46 4.25 6.10
N ILE A 109 13.30 5.57 6.18
CA ILE A 109 14.15 6.57 5.54
C ILE A 109 14.82 7.34 6.67
N SER A 110 16.14 7.22 6.78
CA SER A 110 16.94 7.80 7.86
C SER A 110 17.85 8.92 7.36
N ASN A 111 18.49 9.60 8.29
CA ASN A 111 19.40 10.71 8.04
C ASN A 111 18.73 11.89 7.35
N LEU A 112 17.53 12.20 7.84
CA LEU A 112 16.73 13.33 7.38
C LEU A 112 17.08 14.57 8.17
N ASN A 113 17.10 15.71 7.48
CA ASN A 113 17.10 17.02 8.16
C ASN A 113 15.72 17.27 8.76
N ASP A 114 15.67 18.20 9.70
CA ASP A 114 14.43 18.76 10.23
C ASP A 114 13.76 19.64 9.14
N ASP A 115 12.88 19.01 8.37
CA ASP A 115 12.15 19.64 7.25
C ASP A 115 10.83 18.91 7.04
N ASP A 116 9.95 19.51 6.23
CA ASP A 116 8.69 18.90 5.82
C ASP A 116 8.84 18.25 4.43
N TYR A 117 8.30 17.07 4.30
CA TYR A 117 8.41 16.27 3.09
C TYR A 117 7.05 15.82 2.56
N LYS A 118 6.94 15.71 1.25
CA LYS A 118 5.92 14.91 0.57
C LYS A 118 6.44 13.49 0.44
N ILE A 119 5.62 12.50 0.80
CA ILE A 119 6.01 11.08 0.75
C ILE A 119 5.19 10.34 -0.30
N PHE A 120 5.89 9.50 -1.06
CA PHE A 120 5.36 8.73 -2.18
C PHE A 120 5.88 7.30 -2.16
N CYS A 121 5.11 6.40 -2.79
CA CYS A 121 5.59 5.07 -3.12
C CYS A 121 5.25 4.72 -4.57
N ILE A 122 6.09 3.87 -5.19
CA ILE A 122 5.92 3.39 -6.55
C ILE A 122 6.45 1.95 -6.68
N ASP A 123 5.67 1.08 -7.30
CA ASP A 123 6.10 -0.26 -7.68
C ASP A 123 6.42 -0.26 -9.16
N GLY A 124 7.63 0.18 -9.47
CA GLY A 124 8.17 0.35 -10.81
C GLY A 124 9.68 0.14 -10.86
N LEU A 125 10.27 0.33 -12.02
CA LEU A 125 11.72 0.13 -12.24
C LEU A 125 12.56 1.23 -11.60
N ASP A 126 12.01 2.43 -11.49
CA ASP A 126 12.67 3.61 -10.94
C ASP A 126 11.69 4.50 -10.14
N TYR A 127 11.96 5.80 -10.04
CA TYR A 127 11.12 6.76 -9.30
C TYR A 127 10.22 7.59 -10.21
N GLU A 128 10.19 7.28 -11.50
CA GLU A 128 9.30 7.93 -12.47
C GLU A 128 8.09 7.04 -12.71
N TYR A 129 6.91 7.63 -12.77
CA TYR A 129 5.70 6.88 -13.06
C TYR A 129 5.62 6.54 -14.54
N HIS A 130 5.49 5.27 -14.84
CA HIS A 130 5.21 4.72 -16.17
C HIS A 130 3.85 4.03 -16.18
N ASP A 131 3.30 3.89 -17.38
CA ASP A 131 2.03 3.19 -17.53
C ASP A 131 2.11 1.73 -17.08
N GLY A 132 1.25 1.35 -16.17
CA GLY A 132 1.24 0.04 -15.52
C GLY A 132 1.97 -0.04 -14.17
N ASP A 133 2.64 1.03 -13.75
CA ASP A 133 3.19 1.10 -12.40
C ASP A 133 2.07 1.34 -11.38
N LEU A 134 2.21 0.74 -10.19
CA LEU A 134 1.39 1.11 -9.04
C LEU A 134 2.00 2.34 -8.39
N LEU A 135 1.17 3.22 -7.88
CA LEU A 135 1.61 4.40 -7.15
C LEU A 135 0.81 4.63 -5.86
N GLY A 136 1.41 5.33 -4.92
CA GLY A 136 0.74 5.80 -3.71
C GLY A 136 1.39 7.07 -3.19
N PHE A 137 0.65 7.81 -2.40
CA PHE A 137 1.09 9.06 -1.80
C PHE A 137 0.41 9.31 -0.45
N TYR A 138 1.06 10.10 0.39
CA TYR A 138 0.46 10.58 1.62
C TYR A 138 -0.24 11.91 1.37
N SER A 139 -1.45 12.10 1.90
CA SER A 139 -2.30 13.24 1.56
C SER A 139 -1.78 14.60 2.02
N SER A 140 -0.94 14.61 3.07
CA SER A 140 -0.34 15.81 3.63
C SER A 140 1.18 15.75 3.61
N THR A 141 1.82 16.86 3.90
CA THR A 141 3.26 16.86 4.20
C THR A 141 3.49 16.29 5.60
N ILE A 142 4.65 15.69 5.80
CA ILE A 142 5.07 15.16 7.08
C ILE A 142 6.38 15.80 7.51
N ASN A 143 6.47 16.20 8.77
CA ASN A 143 7.71 16.66 9.36
C ASN A 143 8.56 15.48 9.84
N ALA A 144 9.86 15.54 9.61
CA ALA A 144 10.76 14.44 9.99
C ALA A 144 10.86 14.23 11.52
N ASN A 145 10.44 15.20 12.34
CA ASN A 145 10.33 15.05 13.80
C ASN A 145 9.07 14.30 14.24
N ASP A 146 8.05 14.20 13.36
CA ASP A 146 6.82 13.49 13.64
C ASP A 146 7.03 12.00 13.37
N SER A 147 7.57 11.27 14.32
CA SER A 147 7.95 9.85 14.23
C SER A 147 6.77 8.89 14.21
N ASN A 148 5.70 9.22 13.51
CA ASN A 148 4.55 8.34 13.39
C ASN A 148 4.79 7.23 12.36
N ASN A 149 4.28 6.03 12.65
CA ASN A 149 4.20 4.98 11.65
C ASN A 149 3.23 5.42 10.54
N ILE A 150 3.77 5.63 9.34
CA ILE A 150 3.00 6.06 8.18
C ILE A 150 2.46 4.84 7.46
N GLU A 151 1.18 4.86 7.14
CA GLU A 151 0.58 3.90 6.24
C GLU A 151 0.42 4.53 4.86
N LEU A 152 0.97 3.86 3.84
CA LEU A 152 0.82 4.23 2.45
C LEU A 152 0.02 3.17 1.73
N LEU A 153 -1.01 3.59 1.01
CA LEU A 153 -1.79 2.73 0.13
C LEU A 153 -1.25 2.87 -1.29
N ILE A 154 -0.81 1.76 -1.87
CA ILE A 154 -0.37 1.70 -3.26
C ILE A 154 -1.48 1.10 -4.13
N TYR A 155 -1.75 1.70 -5.28
CA TYR A 155 -2.85 1.35 -6.15
C TYR A 155 -2.48 1.48 -7.63
N ASP A 156 -3.20 0.77 -8.49
CA ASP A 156 -3.18 0.99 -9.93
C ASP A 156 -4.16 2.14 -10.26
N PRO A 157 -3.69 3.28 -10.82
CA PRO A 157 -4.58 4.39 -11.19
C PRO A 157 -5.60 4.04 -12.27
N LYS A 158 -5.41 2.93 -12.96
CA LYS A 158 -6.28 2.42 -14.03
C LYS A 158 -7.10 1.22 -13.60
N PHE A 159 -7.02 0.84 -12.33
CA PHE A 159 -7.78 -0.29 -11.82
C PHE A 159 -9.27 -0.09 -12.10
N LYS A 160 -9.85 -1.12 -12.66
CA LYS A 160 -11.30 -1.26 -12.78
C LYS A 160 -11.65 -2.64 -12.26
N GLU A 161 -12.55 -2.66 -11.28
CA GLU A 161 -13.07 -3.92 -10.79
C GLU A 161 -13.82 -4.64 -11.92
N GLU A 162 -13.54 -5.93 -12.13
CA GLU A 162 -14.33 -6.73 -13.07
C GLU A 162 -15.73 -6.88 -12.48
N ALA A 163 -16.74 -6.36 -13.19
CA ALA A 163 -18.12 -6.57 -12.81
C ALA A 163 -18.40 -8.07 -12.70
N LEU A 164 -19.08 -8.48 -11.62
CA LEU A 164 -19.63 -9.82 -11.56
C LEU A 164 -20.46 -10.03 -12.85
N SER A 165 -20.05 -10.97 -13.69
CA SER A 165 -20.96 -11.42 -14.72
C SER A 165 -22.19 -11.97 -14.03
N ASP A 166 -23.35 -11.34 -14.25
CA ASP A 166 -24.67 -11.73 -13.72
C ASP A 166 -25.10 -13.13 -14.23
N THR A 167 -24.29 -14.12 -14.01
CA THR A 167 -24.57 -15.51 -14.35
C THR A 167 -24.60 -16.38 -13.11
N ILE A 168 -25.38 -15.97 -12.12
CA ILE A 168 -26.07 -16.97 -11.30
C ILE A 168 -27.38 -17.19 -12.07
N PRO A 169 -27.59 -18.37 -12.67
CA PRO A 169 -28.87 -18.68 -13.29
C PRO A 169 -29.95 -18.51 -12.22
N ALA A 170 -31.01 -17.77 -12.55
CA ALA A 170 -32.18 -17.59 -11.68
C ALA A 170 -32.92 -18.89 -11.34
N ASP A 171 -32.42 -20.03 -11.74
CA ASP A 171 -33.07 -21.34 -11.69
C ASP A 171 -32.71 -22.22 -10.50
N SER A 172 -32.06 -21.70 -9.46
CA SER A 172 -32.04 -22.41 -8.17
C SER A 172 -32.77 -21.62 -7.09
N LEU A 173 -34.07 -21.43 -7.28
CA LEU A 173 -35.00 -20.95 -6.24
C LEU A 173 -35.24 -22.05 -5.18
N THR A 174 -34.20 -22.59 -4.58
CA THR A 174 -34.31 -23.08 -3.22
C THR A 174 -34.28 -21.82 -2.37
N GLN A 175 -35.41 -21.47 -1.75
CA GLN A 175 -35.49 -20.47 -0.70
C GLN A 175 -34.58 -20.93 0.44
N ASN A 176 -33.31 -20.58 0.33
CA ASN A 176 -32.34 -20.83 1.38
C ASN A 176 -32.41 -19.63 2.32
N GLU A 177 -32.87 -19.84 3.56
CA GLU A 177 -32.97 -18.81 4.60
C GLU A 177 -31.60 -18.40 5.17
N THR A 178 -30.54 -18.94 4.61
CA THR A 178 -29.16 -18.67 5.04
C THR A 178 -28.76 -17.24 4.71
N GLN A 179 -28.33 -16.50 5.73
CA GLN A 179 -27.95 -15.10 5.59
C GLN A 179 -26.76 -14.73 6.47
N ILE A 180 -26.09 -13.65 6.08
CA ILE A 180 -25.04 -12.99 6.87
C ILE A 180 -25.56 -11.60 7.19
N GLU A 181 -25.62 -11.25 8.46
CA GLU A 181 -26.03 -9.95 8.97
C GLU A 181 -24.83 -9.23 9.60
N ILE A 182 -24.65 -7.95 9.26
CA ILE A 182 -23.53 -7.15 9.72
C ILE A 182 -24.07 -6.04 10.61
N ASN A 183 -23.73 -6.10 11.88
CA ASN A 183 -24.18 -5.20 12.95
C ASN A 183 -23.20 -4.04 13.13
N CYS A 184 -23.03 -3.23 12.10
CA CYS A 184 -22.23 -2.00 12.11
C CYS A 184 -23.07 -0.85 11.59
N GLU A 185 -22.68 0.37 11.94
CA GLU A 185 -23.25 1.59 11.36
C GLU A 185 -22.19 2.30 10.53
N PHE A 186 -22.52 2.60 9.29
CA PHE A 186 -21.71 3.38 8.38
C PHE A 186 -22.44 4.68 8.05
N LYS A 187 -21.68 5.75 7.85
CA LYS A 187 -22.23 7.06 7.43
C LYS A 187 -22.40 7.16 5.92
N GLU A 188 -21.56 6.44 5.22
CA GLU A 188 -21.49 6.38 3.77
C GLU A 188 -22.19 5.12 3.26
N ASP A 189 -22.49 5.08 1.98
CA ASP A 189 -22.93 3.86 1.31
C ASP A 189 -21.80 2.81 1.38
N ILE A 190 -22.17 1.55 1.42
CA ILE A 190 -21.18 0.46 1.49
C ILE A 190 -21.42 -0.59 0.41
N ILE A 191 -20.32 -1.19 -0.03
CA ILE A 191 -20.34 -2.37 -0.89
C ILE A 191 -19.84 -3.55 -0.08
N LEU A 192 -20.68 -4.57 0.04
CA LEU A 192 -20.30 -5.84 0.67
C LEU A 192 -19.90 -6.84 -0.42
N GLN A 193 -18.68 -7.34 -0.33
CA GLN A 193 -18.17 -8.36 -1.24
C GLN A 193 -17.83 -9.64 -0.46
N LEU A 194 -18.46 -10.75 -0.86
CA LEU A 194 -18.25 -12.06 -0.29
C LEU A 194 -17.40 -12.91 -1.22
N TYR A 195 -16.33 -13.48 -0.70
CA TYR A 195 -15.39 -14.29 -1.45
C TYR A 195 -15.38 -15.74 -0.97
N SER A 196 -15.32 -16.68 -1.92
CA SER A 196 -14.97 -18.08 -1.66
C SER A 196 -13.58 -18.35 -2.21
N GLY A 197 -12.60 -18.47 -1.32
CA GLY A 197 -11.20 -18.43 -1.70
C GLY A 197 -10.81 -17.09 -2.33
N LYS A 198 -10.42 -17.11 -3.61
CA LYS A 198 -10.08 -15.90 -4.36
C LYS A 198 -11.21 -15.38 -5.28
N THR A 199 -12.32 -16.11 -5.35
CA THR A 199 -13.42 -15.77 -6.26
C THR A 199 -14.48 -14.98 -5.51
N MET A 200 -14.81 -13.79 -6.00
CA MET A 200 -15.96 -13.02 -5.54
C MET A 200 -17.24 -13.75 -5.97
N VAL A 201 -18.06 -14.12 -4.99
CA VAL A 201 -19.29 -14.92 -5.22
C VAL A 201 -20.55 -14.10 -5.03
N LYS A 202 -20.46 -12.97 -4.35
CA LYS A 202 -21.59 -12.06 -4.15
C LYS A 202 -21.11 -10.66 -3.88
N GLN A 203 -21.81 -9.68 -4.46
CA GLN A 203 -21.68 -8.28 -4.15
C GLN A 203 -23.07 -7.69 -3.88
N SER A 204 -23.17 -6.81 -2.92
CA SER A 204 -24.40 -6.06 -2.62
C SER A 204 -24.05 -4.67 -2.13
N ILE A 205 -24.85 -3.69 -2.54
CA ILE A 205 -24.69 -2.27 -2.19
C ILE A 205 -25.78 -1.93 -1.17
N PHE A 206 -25.41 -1.19 -0.14
CA PHE A 206 -26.32 -0.77 0.92
C PHE A 206 -26.09 0.71 1.24
N ASN A 207 -27.19 1.44 1.38
CA ASN A 207 -27.19 2.86 1.74
C ASN A 207 -27.47 3.05 3.24
N GLU A 208 -28.13 2.07 3.87
CA GLU A 208 -28.52 2.10 5.29
C GLU A 208 -28.69 0.68 5.84
N PRO A 209 -28.56 0.49 7.16
CA PRO A 209 -28.84 -0.81 7.78
C PRO A 209 -30.34 -1.18 7.67
N PRO A 210 -30.68 -2.48 7.79
CA PRO A 210 -29.79 -3.59 8.11
C PRO A 210 -28.99 -4.08 6.89
N TYR A 211 -27.71 -4.43 7.10
CA TYR A 211 -26.82 -4.94 6.05
C TYR A 211 -26.88 -6.47 6.03
N ILE A 212 -27.77 -7.01 5.19
CA ILE A 212 -28.07 -8.46 5.16
C ILE A 212 -27.79 -9.03 3.77
N LEU A 213 -26.83 -9.97 3.71
CA LEU A 213 -26.59 -10.80 2.53
C LEU A 213 -27.44 -12.07 2.62
N LYS A 214 -28.44 -12.19 1.75
CA LYS A 214 -29.39 -13.32 1.72
C LYS A 214 -29.02 -14.37 0.67
N ASN A 215 -29.59 -15.56 0.78
CA ASN A 215 -29.40 -16.67 -0.16
C ASN A 215 -27.93 -17.06 -0.34
N ILE A 216 -27.24 -17.24 0.80
CA ILE A 216 -25.84 -17.63 0.84
C ILE A 216 -25.74 -19.14 0.88
N LYS A 217 -24.87 -19.74 0.04
CA LYS A 217 -24.61 -21.20 0.05
C LYS A 217 -23.81 -21.59 1.31
N SER A 218 -24.01 -22.81 1.78
CA SER A 218 -23.26 -23.37 2.91
C SER A 218 -21.82 -23.66 2.51
N GLN A 219 -20.90 -22.81 2.91
CA GLN A 219 -19.44 -22.92 2.72
C GLN A 219 -18.69 -21.85 3.53
N SER A 220 -17.35 -21.86 3.44
CA SER A 220 -16.50 -20.84 4.08
C SER A 220 -16.32 -19.62 3.16
N TYR A 221 -16.41 -18.44 3.77
CA TYR A 221 -16.26 -17.16 3.08
C TYR A 221 -15.26 -16.22 3.79
N SER A 222 -14.77 -15.26 3.06
CA SER A 222 -14.19 -14.01 3.57
C SER A 222 -15.05 -12.83 3.12
N LEU A 223 -15.13 -11.80 3.96
CA LEU A 223 -15.94 -10.61 3.73
C LEU A 223 -15.03 -9.39 3.58
N LYS A 224 -15.31 -8.59 2.57
CA LYS A 224 -14.74 -7.27 2.34
C LYS A 224 -15.87 -6.24 2.38
N ILE A 225 -15.64 -5.15 3.08
CA ILE A 225 -16.53 -3.99 3.14
C ILE A 225 -15.78 -2.82 2.50
N ILE A 226 -16.37 -2.20 1.51
CA ILE A 226 -15.84 -1.02 0.82
C ILE A 226 -16.74 0.16 1.18
N ILE A 227 -16.15 1.28 1.51
CA ILE A 227 -16.86 2.54 1.71
C ILE A 227 -16.98 3.21 0.34
N ASP A 228 -18.19 3.27 -0.19
CA ASP A 228 -18.51 3.87 -1.49
C ASP A 228 -18.81 5.36 -1.31
N GLU A 229 -17.74 6.17 -1.27
CA GLU A 229 -17.85 7.61 -0.98
C GLU A 229 -18.61 8.38 -2.06
N ASN A 230 -18.49 7.95 -3.33
CA ASN A 230 -19.08 8.61 -4.47
C ASN A 230 -20.39 7.97 -4.98
N LYS A 231 -20.82 6.86 -4.35
CA LYS A 231 -22.08 6.15 -4.60
C LYS A 231 -22.21 5.59 -6.03
N ASN A 232 -21.09 5.14 -6.59
CA ASN A 232 -21.05 4.58 -7.94
C ASN A 232 -21.18 3.04 -7.98
N GLY A 233 -21.15 2.38 -6.81
CA GLY A 233 -21.30 0.94 -6.67
C GLY A 233 -20.05 0.12 -7.01
N ASN A 234 -18.89 0.77 -7.14
CA ASN A 234 -17.61 0.14 -7.42
C ASN A 234 -16.57 0.70 -6.47
N TRP A 235 -15.51 -0.07 -6.19
CA TRP A 235 -14.36 0.49 -5.51
C TRP A 235 -13.56 1.40 -6.43
N ASP A 236 -13.25 2.59 -5.96
CA ASP A 236 -12.45 3.57 -6.67
C ASP A 236 -11.01 3.62 -6.18
N ALA A 237 -10.09 3.42 -7.11
CA ALA A 237 -8.67 3.65 -6.89
C ALA A 237 -8.39 5.14 -6.62
N GLY A 238 -7.25 5.41 -5.98
CA GLY A 238 -6.80 6.77 -5.76
C GLY A 238 -6.55 7.55 -7.07
N ASN A 239 -6.52 8.86 -6.96
CA ASN A 239 -6.15 9.75 -8.06
C ASN A 239 -5.19 10.84 -7.56
N TYR A 240 -3.91 10.73 -7.93
CA TYR A 240 -2.91 11.68 -7.48
C TYR A 240 -3.16 13.11 -8.00
N ASN A 241 -3.67 13.28 -9.20
CA ASN A 241 -3.94 14.60 -9.76
C ASN A 241 -5.05 15.35 -9.00
N GLU A 242 -6.02 14.61 -8.49
CA GLU A 242 -7.13 15.11 -7.67
C GLU A 242 -6.80 15.11 -6.17
N LYS A 243 -5.64 14.57 -5.76
CA LYS A 243 -5.26 14.33 -4.36
C LYS A 243 -6.24 13.43 -3.61
N ARG A 244 -6.95 12.59 -4.33
CA ARG A 244 -7.90 11.64 -3.79
C ARG A 244 -7.22 10.31 -3.46
N GLN A 245 -7.37 9.85 -2.23
CA GLN A 245 -6.94 8.53 -1.80
C GLN A 245 -7.88 7.45 -2.36
N PRO A 246 -7.44 6.18 -2.41
CA PRO A 246 -8.34 5.06 -2.68
C PRO A 246 -9.48 5.01 -1.66
N GLU A 247 -10.65 4.56 -2.09
CA GLU A 247 -11.75 4.28 -1.17
C GLU A 247 -11.37 3.26 -0.12
N LYS A 248 -11.88 3.48 1.09
CA LYS A 248 -11.48 2.71 2.26
C LYS A 248 -12.07 1.30 2.22
N ILE A 249 -11.23 0.33 2.54
CA ILE A 249 -11.60 -1.09 2.60
C ILE A 249 -11.41 -1.60 4.02
N TYR A 250 -12.34 -2.44 4.46
CA TYR A 250 -12.22 -3.25 5.66
C TYR A 250 -12.33 -4.73 5.30
N ILE A 251 -11.46 -5.55 5.85
CA ILE A 251 -11.48 -7.00 5.64
C ILE A 251 -11.77 -7.68 6.97
N TYR A 252 -12.85 -8.45 7.02
CA TYR A 252 -13.14 -9.28 8.16
C TYR A 252 -12.10 -10.39 8.28
N LYS A 253 -11.38 -10.43 9.41
CA LYS A 253 -10.19 -11.28 9.58
C LYS A 253 -10.51 -12.76 9.76
N GLU A 254 -11.68 -13.06 10.26
CA GLU A 254 -12.12 -14.43 10.53
C GLU A 254 -12.81 -15.03 9.30
N LYS A 255 -12.73 -16.35 9.17
CA LYS A 255 -13.52 -17.05 8.17
C LYS A 255 -14.96 -17.16 8.63
N ILE A 256 -15.88 -16.95 7.71
CA ILE A 256 -17.32 -17.07 7.93
C ILE A 256 -17.73 -18.43 7.43
N ASP A 257 -17.89 -19.40 8.35
CA ASP A 257 -18.34 -20.75 8.02
C ASP A 257 -19.86 -20.82 8.07
N VAL A 258 -20.49 -20.60 6.95
CA VAL A 258 -21.96 -20.53 6.81
C VAL A 258 -22.56 -21.93 6.72
N ARG A 259 -23.67 -22.15 7.45
CA ARG A 259 -24.47 -23.38 7.43
C ARG A 259 -25.86 -23.10 6.89
N ASP A 260 -26.47 -24.12 6.27
CA ASP A 260 -27.80 -23.98 5.69
C ASP A 260 -28.85 -23.59 6.75
N ASN A 261 -29.72 -22.66 6.36
CA ASN A 261 -30.82 -22.11 7.20
C ASN A 261 -30.37 -21.45 8.51
N TRP A 262 -29.15 -20.86 8.50
CA TRP A 262 -28.62 -20.12 9.62
C TRP A 262 -28.42 -18.64 9.27
N THR A 263 -28.62 -17.76 10.27
CA THR A 263 -28.14 -16.39 10.25
C THR A 263 -26.78 -16.37 10.92
N PHE A 264 -25.77 -15.86 10.21
CA PHE A 264 -24.45 -15.59 10.76
C PHE A 264 -24.35 -14.09 11.04
N GLU A 265 -24.20 -13.73 12.30
CA GLU A 265 -24.09 -12.34 12.74
C GLU A 265 -22.61 -11.93 12.87
N ILE A 266 -22.27 -10.77 12.36
CA ILE A 266 -20.95 -10.16 12.46
C ILE A 266 -21.12 -8.84 13.20
N ASP A 267 -20.57 -8.77 14.40
CA ASP A 267 -20.49 -7.52 15.14
C ASP A 267 -19.41 -6.60 14.56
N CYS A 268 -19.53 -5.31 14.83
CA CYS A 268 -18.61 -4.31 14.30
C CYS A 268 -17.15 -4.61 14.68
N PHE A 269 -16.28 -4.63 13.68
CA PHE A 269 -14.84 -4.90 13.79
C PHE A 269 -13.99 -3.74 13.26
N ILE A 270 -14.62 -2.60 13.10
CA ILE A 270 -14.02 -1.38 12.50
C ILE A 270 -13.61 -0.45 13.62
N ASP A 271 -12.30 -0.17 13.71
CA ASP A 271 -11.70 0.78 14.64
C ASP A 271 -11.47 2.15 13.97
#